data_e7224ac650a2d831f441b0150f04f33e
#
_entry.id   e7224ac650a2d831f441b0150f04f33e
#
_cell.length_a   1.000
_cell.length_b   1.000
_cell.length_c   1.000
_cell.angle_alpha   90.00
_cell.angle_beta   90.00
_cell.angle_gamma   90.00
#
_symmetry.space_group_name_H-M   'P 1'
#
loop_
_entity.id
_entity.type
_entity.pdbx_description
1 polymer ?
#
loop_
_entity_poly.entity_id
_entity_poly.type
_entity_poly.pdbx_seq_one_letter_code
_entity_poly.pdbx_strand_id
1 'polypeptide(L)'
;MSNKSTPLYPRPKPLKRPTQSRAKATVQAIFDTYVRIWQRDGWERLTTRAIALEAGVAVGTLYDYFPSKQALHSGYVRHCIEALLQVIEQRAVQPQDLTWEQRVSCLVRLLCGAEGASSWFHPDMLELEPMVAEQKHQRRAYDEL
;
A
#
# COMPACT_ATOMS: atom_id res chain seq x y z
N MET A 1 56.90 -18.91 3.67
CA MET A 1 56.04 -19.09 2.46
C MET A 1 54.64 -19.33 2.91
N SER A 2 53.81 -18.29 2.93
CA SER A 2 52.42 -18.38 3.37
C SER A 2 51.53 -18.79 2.19
N ASN A 3 51.05 -20.02 2.25
CA ASN A 3 50.08 -20.55 1.28
C ASN A 3 48.68 -20.03 1.63
N LYS A 4 48.24 -18.95 0.97
CA LYS A 4 46.88 -18.48 1.03
C LYS A 4 46.03 -19.35 0.10
N SER A 5 45.47 -20.40 0.64
CA SER A 5 44.42 -21.16 -0.03
C SER A 5 43.19 -20.29 -0.21
N THR A 6 42.93 -19.83 -1.44
CA THR A 6 41.69 -19.19 -1.87
C THR A 6 40.55 -20.19 -1.70
N PRO A 7 39.46 -19.84 -1.01
CA PRO A 7 38.31 -20.75 -0.91
C PRO A 7 37.65 -20.92 -2.29
N LEU A 8 37.52 -22.15 -2.73
CA LEU A 8 36.99 -22.56 -4.04
C LEU A 8 35.49 -22.34 -4.23
N TYR A 9 34.77 -21.82 -3.23
CA TYR A 9 33.34 -21.57 -3.31
C TYR A 9 33.03 -20.12 -2.96
N PRO A 10 32.43 -19.35 -3.88
CA PRO A 10 31.90 -18.05 -3.53
C PRO A 10 30.81 -18.24 -2.46
N ARG A 11 30.97 -17.59 -1.32
CA ARG A 11 29.95 -17.56 -0.27
C ARG A 11 28.65 -17.06 -0.89
N PRO A 12 27.52 -17.80 -0.83
CA PRO A 12 26.27 -17.31 -1.35
C PRO A 12 25.90 -16.03 -0.59
N LYS A 13 25.81 -14.91 -1.32
CA LYS A 13 25.30 -13.67 -0.77
C LYS A 13 23.90 -13.91 -0.27
N PRO A 14 23.54 -13.51 0.97
CA PRO A 14 22.19 -13.69 1.46
C PRO A 14 21.22 -13.00 0.50
N LEU A 15 20.28 -13.76 -0.05
CA LEU A 15 19.23 -13.29 -0.92
C LEU A 15 18.25 -12.43 -0.11
N LYS A 16 18.54 -11.13 0.05
CA LYS A 16 17.61 -10.15 0.65
C LYS A 16 16.30 -10.00 -0.15
N ARG A 17 16.28 -10.38 -1.42
CA ARG A 17 15.14 -10.22 -2.33
C ARG A 17 13.92 -11.11 -2.05
N PRO A 18 14.03 -12.40 -1.66
CA PRO A 18 12.84 -13.22 -1.46
C PRO A 18 11.98 -12.82 -0.28
N THR A 19 12.58 -12.34 0.81
CA THR A 19 11.85 -11.90 2.02
C THR A 19 11.04 -10.63 1.74
N GLN A 20 11.62 -9.69 1.02
CA GLN A 20 10.94 -8.42 0.68
C GLN A 20 9.82 -8.63 -0.35
N SER A 21 9.99 -9.52 -1.32
CA SER A 21 8.94 -9.86 -2.28
C SER A 21 7.79 -10.61 -1.62
N ARG A 22 8.06 -11.53 -0.70
CA ARG A 22 7.03 -12.22 0.09
C ARG A 22 6.25 -11.26 0.98
N ALA A 23 6.92 -10.34 1.66
CA ALA A 23 6.28 -9.31 2.47
C ALA A 23 5.35 -8.44 1.63
N LYS A 24 5.79 -8.00 0.46
CA LYS A 24 4.96 -7.24 -0.49
C LYS A 24 3.75 -8.04 -0.97
N ALA A 25 3.92 -9.31 -1.33
CA ALA A 25 2.84 -10.19 -1.75
C ALA A 25 1.82 -10.40 -0.62
N THR A 26 2.27 -10.56 0.62
CA THR A 26 1.40 -10.69 1.80
C THR A 26 0.58 -9.42 2.02
N VAL A 27 1.20 -8.25 1.99
CA VAL A 27 0.52 -6.96 2.15
C VAL A 27 -0.49 -6.74 1.02
N GLN A 28 -0.13 -7.08 -0.23
CA GLN A 28 -1.04 -6.98 -1.36
C GLN A 28 -2.26 -7.88 -1.20
N ALA A 29 -2.07 -9.13 -0.79
CA ALA A 29 -3.17 -10.07 -0.52
C ALA A 29 -4.10 -9.56 0.59
N ILE A 30 -3.56 -8.92 1.62
CA ILE A 30 -4.33 -8.28 2.68
C ILE A 30 -5.17 -7.13 2.11
N PHE A 31 -4.58 -6.25 1.31
CA PHE A 31 -5.29 -5.11 0.70
C PHE A 31 -6.37 -5.55 -0.29
N ASP A 32 -6.10 -6.52 -1.15
CA ASP A 32 -7.09 -7.06 -2.09
C ASP A 32 -8.29 -7.67 -1.36
N THR A 33 -8.02 -8.38 -0.27
CA THR A 33 -9.07 -8.96 0.57
C THR A 33 -9.84 -7.89 1.35
N TYR A 34 -9.14 -6.88 1.84
CA TYR A 34 -9.74 -5.72 2.50
C TYR A 34 -10.78 -5.05 1.60
N VAL A 35 -10.41 -4.74 0.35
CA VAL A 35 -11.32 -4.12 -0.63
C VAL A 35 -12.52 -5.03 -0.91
N ARG A 36 -12.30 -6.33 -1.12
CA ARG A 36 -13.35 -7.30 -1.41
C ARG A 36 -14.36 -7.40 -0.28
N ILE A 37 -13.90 -7.49 0.97
CA ILE A 37 -14.79 -7.54 2.14
C ILE A 37 -15.50 -6.21 2.33
N TRP A 38 -14.80 -5.09 2.14
CA TRP A 38 -15.41 -3.76 2.18
C TRP A 38 -16.59 -3.64 1.22
N GLN A 39 -16.40 -4.00 -0.03
CA GLN A 39 -17.43 -3.92 -1.07
C GLN A 39 -18.61 -4.85 -0.79
N ARG A 40 -18.36 -6.01 -0.19
CA ARG A 40 -19.37 -7.01 0.12
C ARG A 40 -20.15 -6.68 1.39
N ASP A 41 -19.47 -6.33 2.47
CA ASP A 41 -20.02 -6.31 3.83
C ASP A 41 -20.03 -4.90 4.46
N GLY A 42 -19.30 -3.95 3.91
CA GLY A 42 -19.14 -2.59 4.43
C GLY A 42 -18.17 -2.50 5.61
N TRP A 43 -17.89 -1.25 6.03
CA TRP A 43 -16.93 -0.95 7.11
C TRP A 43 -17.30 -1.58 8.44
N GLU A 44 -18.57 -1.54 8.82
CA GLU A 44 -19.01 -1.98 10.14
C GLU A 44 -18.77 -3.47 10.38
N ARG A 45 -18.97 -4.28 9.34
CA ARG A 45 -18.81 -5.74 9.41
C ARG A 45 -17.38 -6.20 9.13
N LEU A 46 -16.54 -5.34 8.60
CA LEU A 46 -15.16 -5.65 8.30
C LEU A 46 -14.35 -5.82 9.59
N THR A 47 -13.67 -6.97 9.75
CA THR A 47 -12.81 -7.27 10.87
C THR A 47 -11.43 -7.73 10.39
N THR A 48 -10.38 -7.43 11.15
CA THR A 48 -9.02 -7.89 10.86
C THR A 48 -8.94 -9.41 10.80
N ARG A 49 -9.71 -10.10 11.63
CA ARG A 49 -9.78 -11.57 11.63
C ARG A 49 -10.39 -12.14 10.36
N ALA A 50 -11.47 -11.54 9.87
CA ALA A 50 -12.09 -11.95 8.59
C ALA A 50 -11.14 -11.73 7.43
N ILE A 51 -10.41 -10.61 7.42
CA ILE A 51 -9.40 -10.31 6.41
C ILE A 51 -8.27 -11.33 6.44
N ALA A 52 -7.72 -11.64 7.61
CA ALA A 52 -6.65 -12.61 7.74
C ALA A 52 -7.07 -14.00 7.22
N LEU A 53 -8.26 -14.45 7.63
CA LEU A 53 -8.82 -15.73 7.22
C LEU A 53 -9.01 -15.80 5.70
N GLU A 54 -9.63 -14.80 5.11
CA GLU A 54 -9.94 -14.79 3.67
C GLU A 54 -8.70 -14.51 2.81
N ALA A 55 -7.72 -13.73 3.31
CA ALA A 55 -6.43 -13.52 2.66
C ALA A 55 -5.49 -14.75 2.76
N GLY A 56 -5.83 -15.74 3.58
CA GLY A 56 -4.98 -16.91 3.79
C GLY A 56 -3.70 -16.62 4.58
N VAL A 57 -3.73 -15.60 5.45
CA VAL A 57 -2.60 -15.22 6.31
C VAL A 57 -2.92 -15.51 7.79
N ALA A 58 -1.90 -15.81 8.58
CA ALA A 58 -2.09 -15.94 10.02
C ALA A 58 -2.53 -14.60 10.62
N VAL A 59 -3.44 -14.63 11.58
CA VAL A 59 -3.93 -13.42 12.28
C VAL A 59 -2.78 -12.64 12.91
N GLY A 60 -1.80 -13.33 13.51
CA GLY A 60 -0.58 -12.70 14.04
C GLY A 60 0.22 -11.97 12.98
N THR A 61 0.38 -12.56 11.80
CA THR A 61 1.06 -11.93 10.66
C THR A 61 0.35 -10.65 10.23
N LEU A 62 -0.98 -10.64 10.19
CA LEU A 62 -1.74 -9.43 9.88
C LEU A 62 -1.48 -8.33 10.92
N TYR A 63 -1.50 -8.68 12.21
CA TYR A 63 -1.23 -7.73 13.29
C TYR A 63 0.20 -7.20 13.30
N ASP A 64 1.19 -7.95 12.80
CA ASP A 64 2.56 -7.46 12.62
C ASP A 64 2.65 -6.31 11.62
N TYR A 65 1.79 -6.31 10.58
CA TYR A 65 1.71 -5.23 9.60
C TYR A 65 0.74 -4.12 10.01
N PHE A 66 -0.43 -4.50 10.54
CA PHE A 66 -1.54 -3.59 10.83
C PHE A 66 -2.15 -3.90 12.19
N PRO A 67 -1.77 -3.16 13.24
CA PRO A 67 -2.20 -3.44 14.61
C PRO A 67 -3.68 -3.20 14.86
N SER A 68 -4.40 -2.56 13.93
CA SER A 68 -5.84 -2.29 14.03
C SER A 68 -6.49 -2.19 12.65
N LYS A 69 -7.81 -2.27 12.61
CA LYS A 69 -8.61 -2.04 11.41
C LYS A 69 -8.36 -0.64 10.81
N GLN A 70 -8.23 0.37 11.68
CA GLN A 70 -7.93 1.75 11.29
C GLN A 70 -6.52 1.86 10.70
N ALA A 71 -5.53 1.19 11.28
CA ALA A 71 -4.18 1.16 10.75
C ALA A 71 -4.12 0.49 9.37
N LEU A 72 -4.90 -0.56 9.16
CA LEU A 72 -5.04 -1.21 7.85
C LEU A 72 -5.65 -0.25 6.82
N HIS A 73 -6.73 0.44 7.18
CA HIS A 73 -7.37 1.43 6.31
C HIS A 73 -6.40 2.54 5.92
N SER A 74 -5.73 3.17 6.88
CA SER A 74 -4.72 4.21 6.61
C SER A 74 -3.56 3.68 5.74
N GLY A 75 -3.13 2.44 5.96
CA GLY A 75 -2.12 1.78 5.14
C GLY A 75 -2.57 1.58 3.70
N TYR A 76 -3.82 1.18 3.52
CA TYR A 76 -4.44 1.01 2.20
C TYR A 76 -4.58 2.35 1.45
N VAL A 77 -5.09 3.40 2.11
CA VAL A 77 -5.20 4.74 1.52
C VAL A 77 -3.83 5.26 1.08
N ARG A 78 -2.81 5.12 1.93
CA ARG A 78 -1.43 5.46 1.56
C ARG A 78 -0.95 4.70 0.33
N HIS A 79 -1.21 3.40 0.28
CA HIS A 79 -0.85 2.56 -0.87
C HIS A 79 -1.50 3.05 -2.16
N CYS A 80 -2.79 3.43 -2.12
CA CYS A 80 -3.52 3.99 -3.26
C CYS A 80 -2.92 5.33 -3.71
N ILE A 81 -2.58 6.22 -2.77
CA ILE A 81 -1.95 7.51 -3.06
C ILE A 81 -0.58 7.31 -3.71
N GLU A 82 0.26 6.43 -3.17
CA GLU A 82 1.57 6.11 -3.73
C GLU A 82 1.45 5.55 -5.14
N ALA A 83 0.50 4.65 -5.38
CA ALA A 83 0.23 4.10 -6.71
C ALA A 83 -0.23 5.19 -7.69
N LEU A 84 -1.12 6.09 -7.28
CA LEU A 84 -1.58 7.21 -8.09
C LEU A 84 -0.41 8.16 -8.44
N LEU A 85 0.42 8.52 -7.46
CA LEU A 85 1.59 9.37 -7.69
C LEU A 85 2.58 8.74 -8.67
N GLN A 86 2.79 7.42 -8.61
CA GLN A 86 3.63 6.71 -9.58
C GLN A 86 3.05 6.79 -10.99
N VAL A 87 1.73 6.63 -11.15
CA VAL A 87 1.07 6.74 -12.46
C VAL A 87 1.14 8.16 -13.00
N ILE A 88 0.96 9.18 -12.16
CA ILE A 88 1.12 10.59 -12.51
C ILE A 88 2.55 10.86 -13.00
N GLU A 89 3.54 10.40 -12.25
CA GLU A 89 4.95 10.55 -12.61
C GLU A 89 5.24 9.95 -13.98
N GLN A 90 4.79 8.72 -14.22
CA GLN A 90 5.05 7.98 -15.46
C GLN A 90 4.31 8.57 -16.67
N ARG A 91 3.09 9.05 -16.50
CA ARG A 91 2.22 9.46 -17.62
C ARG A 91 2.18 10.96 -17.88
N ALA A 92 2.37 11.77 -16.85
CA ALA A 92 2.24 13.22 -16.96
C ALA A 92 3.56 13.98 -16.78
N VAL A 93 4.51 13.43 -16.00
CA VAL A 93 5.77 14.12 -15.68
C VAL A 93 6.92 13.66 -16.57
N GLN A 94 7.18 12.36 -16.62
CA GLN A 94 8.35 11.81 -17.35
C GLN A 94 8.33 11.98 -18.87
N PRO A 95 7.18 11.87 -19.59
CA PRO A 95 7.20 12.05 -21.03
C PRO A 95 7.62 13.46 -21.43
N GLN A 96 8.68 13.60 -22.22
CA GLN A 96 9.23 14.90 -22.63
C GLN A 96 8.55 15.51 -23.86
N ASP A 97 7.80 14.70 -24.58
CA ASP A 97 7.09 15.04 -25.82
C ASP A 97 5.68 15.62 -25.59
N LEU A 98 5.19 15.61 -24.34
CA LEU A 98 3.88 16.17 -23.99
C LEU A 98 3.92 17.69 -23.86
N THR A 99 2.94 18.36 -24.47
CA THR A 99 2.68 19.79 -24.21
C THR A 99 2.11 19.98 -22.81
N TRP A 100 2.12 21.22 -22.29
CA TRP A 100 1.59 21.49 -20.96
C TRP A 100 0.07 21.20 -20.86
N GLU A 101 -0.70 21.47 -21.94
CA GLU A 101 -2.13 21.17 -22.02
C GLU A 101 -2.40 19.66 -21.94
N GLN A 102 -1.57 18.87 -22.63
CA GLN A 102 -1.66 17.42 -22.60
C GLN A 102 -1.34 16.87 -21.19
N ARG A 103 -0.36 17.45 -20.50
CA ARG A 103 -0.03 17.10 -19.11
C ARG A 103 -1.19 17.41 -18.18
N VAL A 104 -1.79 18.58 -18.27
CA VAL A 104 -2.96 18.98 -17.47
C VAL A 104 -4.15 18.06 -17.77
N SER A 105 -4.42 17.78 -19.04
CA SER A 105 -5.49 16.86 -19.43
C SER A 105 -5.29 15.46 -18.87
N CYS A 106 -4.05 14.95 -18.91
CA CYS A 106 -3.68 13.66 -18.32
C CYS A 106 -3.93 13.65 -16.80
N LEU A 107 -3.47 14.68 -16.09
CA LEU A 107 -3.69 14.82 -14.65
C LEU A 107 -5.18 14.83 -14.27
N VAL A 108 -5.98 15.62 -14.99
CA VAL A 108 -7.43 15.69 -14.74
C VAL A 108 -8.09 14.32 -14.96
N ARG A 109 -7.74 13.59 -16.03
CA ARG A 109 -8.27 12.25 -16.28
C ARG A 109 -7.90 11.26 -15.19
N LEU A 110 -6.65 11.27 -14.73
CA LEU A 110 -6.17 10.40 -13.67
C LEU A 110 -6.90 10.70 -12.34
N LEU A 111 -7.05 11.96 -11.98
CA LEU A 111 -7.72 12.38 -10.75
C LEU A 111 -9.23 12.15 -10.78
N CYS A 112 -9.86 12.30 -11.95
CA CYS A 112 -11.29 12.04 -12.13
C CYS A 112 -11.63 10.55 -12.36
N GLY A 113 -10.63 9.67 -12.34
CA GLY A 113 -10.85 8.23 -12.48
C GLY A 113 -11.18 7.75 -13.88
N ALA A 114 -11.02 8.59 -14.92
CA ALA A 114 -11.36 8.25 -16.29
C ALA A 114 -10.45 7.17 -16.92
N GLU A 115 -9.31 6.86 -16.30
CA GLU A 115 -8.30 5.92 -16.83
C GLU A 115 -7.93 4.79 -15.86
N GLY A 116 -8.89 4.22 -15.15
CA GLY A 116 -8.71 2.96 -14.43
C GLY A 116 -7.87 3.01 -13.15
N ALA A 117 -7.25 4.14 -12.80
CA ALA A 117 -6.52 4.28 -11.53
C ALA A 117 -7.44 4.31 -10.31
N SER A 118 -8.71 4.58 -10.51
CA SER A 118 -9.72 4.71 -9.45
C SER A 118 -10.59 3.47 -9.24
N SER A 119 -10.41 2.39 -10.02
CA SER A 119 -11.22 1.18 -9.84
C SER A 119 -11.03 0.53 -8.45
N TRP A 120 -10.01 0.95 -7.73
CA TRP A 120 -9.62 0.42 -6.42
C TRP A 120 -10.02 1.33 -5.26
N PHE A 121 -10.39 2.57 -5.57
CA PHE A 121 -10.67 3.59 -4.58
C PHE A 121 -12.17 3.90 -4.57
N HIS A 122 -12.89 3.30 -3.61
CA HIS A 122 -14.30 3.63 -3.43
C HIS A 122 -14.42 5.00 -2.75
N PRO A 123 -15.27 5.92 -3.26
CA PRO A 123 -15.45 7.26 -2.65
C PRO A 123 -15.72 7.22 -1.14
N ASP A 124 -16.50 6.25 -0.68
CA ASP A 124 -16.84 6.07 0.73
C ASP A 124 -15.62 5.77 1.61
N MET A 125 -14.52 5.28 1.03
CA MET A 125 -13.27 5.07 1.76
C MET A 125 -12.58 6.39 2.11
N LEU A 126 -12.77 7.44 1.30
CA LEU A 126 -12.26 8.79 1.58
C LEU A 126 -13.00 9.45 2.76
N GLU A 127 -14.29 9.16 2.92
CA GLU A 127 -15.07 9.73 4.01
C GLU A 127 -14.63 9.23 5.38
N LEU A 128 -14.01 8.06 5.45
CA LEU A 128 -13.48 7.49 6.69
C LEU A 128 -12.09 8.02 7.07
N GLU A 129 -11.33 8.53 6.09
CA GLU A 129 -9.98 9.03 6.34
C GLU A 129 -9.92 10.15 7.38
N PRO A 130 -10.83 11.14 7.41
CA PRO A 130 -10.87 12.15 8.45
C PRO A 130 -11.06 11.57 9.85
N MET A 131 -11.92 10.55 10.00
CA MET A 131 -12.16 9.90 11.30
C MET A 131 -10.92 9.16 11.81
N VAL A 132 -10.15 8.54 10.91
CA VAL A 132 -8.92 7.82 11.25
C VAL A 132 -7.75 8.78 11.45
N ALA A 133 -7.66 9.84 10.63
CA ALA A 133 -6.63 10.86 10.72
C ALA A 133 -6.74 11.71 12.00
N GLU A 134 -7.94 12.12 12.39
CA GLU A 134 -8.17 12.88 13.62
C GLU A 134 -7.68 12.13 14.87
N GLN A 135 -7.95 10.83 14.98
CA GLN A 135 -7.47 10.04 16.10
C GLN A 135 -5.94 9.96 16.15
N LYS A 136 -5.27 9.96 15.01
CA LYS A 136 -3.81 9.87 14.91
C LYS A 136 -3.14 11.22 15.22
N HIS A 137 -3.76 12.32 14.80
CA HIS A 137 -3.28 13.68 15.09
C HIS A 137 -3.55 14.11 16.51
N GLN A 138 -4.68 13.70 17.10
CA GLN A 138 -4.99 13.96 18.50
C GLN A 138 -3.98 13.27 19.43
N ARG A 139 -3.58 12.03 19.16
CA ARG A 139 -2.55 11.36 19.95
C ARG A 139 -1.19 12.04 19.87
N ARG A 140 -0.76 12.51 18.70
CA ARG A 140 0.50 13.24 18.56
C ARG A 140 0.49 14.60 19.25
N ALA A 141 -0.62 15.32 19.21
CA ALA A 141 -0.77 16.61 19.91
C ALA A 141 -0.72 16.48 21.43
N TYR A 142 -1.13 15.32 21.98
CA TYR A 142 -1.04 15.05 23.41
C TYR A 142 0.35 14.54 23.85
N ASP A 143 1.12 13.94 22.97
CA ASP A 143 2.47 13.43 23.27
C ASP A 143 3.55 14.53 23.17
N GLU A 144 3.25 15.69 22.57
CA GLU A 144 4.16 16.85 22.42
C GLU A 144 3.86 18.02 23.39
N LEU A 145 2.88 17.87 24.30
CA LEU A 145 2.56 18.81 25.38
C LEU A 145 3.02 18.28 26.74
#